data_bc12952d8d58a9c005c226f72cd72b89
#
_entry.id   bc12952d8d58a9c005c226f72cd72b89
#
_cell.length_a   1.000
_cell.length_b   1.000
_cell.length_c   1.000
_cell.angle_alpha   90.00
_cell.angle_beta   90.00
_cell.angle_gamma   90.00
#
_symmetry.space_group_name_H-M   'P 1'
#
loop_
_entity.id
_entity.type
_entity.pdbx_description
1 polymer ?
#
loop_
_entity_poly.entity_id
_entity_poly.type
_entity_poly.pdbx_seq_one_letter_code
_entity_poly.pdbx_strand_id
1 'polypeptide(L)'
;GHILTEAYNVLKAIYEERGYRTRDIPQLILENNIFGLDIDDRAAQLSGFAMLMLARQDDRRILSPGRGVRLNIVSLQESKLDIAEVWTKLNFHQQVQRGSMGDMFTQGTALANTDSAEYKLLMRTLALFTSAKTLGSLIQVP
;
A
#
# COMPACT_ATOMS: atom_id res chain seq x y z
N GLY A 1 -7.09 5.69 -15.13
CA GLY A 1 -7.77 6.76 -14.38
C GLY A 1 -9.27 6.75 -14.50
N HIS A 2 -9.84 6.52 -15.68
CA HIS A 2 -11.31 6.62 -15.90
C HIS A 2 -12.13 5.72 -14.97
N ILE A 3 -11.74 4.47 -14.81
CA ILE A 3 -12.46 3.54 -13.93
C ILE A 3 -12.46 4.04 -12.49
N LEU A 4 -11.35 4.59 -12.01
CA LEU A 4 -11.23 5.10 -10.64
C LEU A 4 -12.10 6.35 -10.42
N THR A 5 -12.20 7.24 -11.41
CA THR A 5 -13.05 8.43 -11.31
C THR A 5 -14.53 8.07 -11.26
N GLU A 6 -14.98 7.11 -12.07
CA GLU A 6 -16.35 6.61 -12.00
C GLU A 6 -16.63 5.87 -10.69
N ALA A 7 -15.69 5.05 -10.22
CA ALA A 7 -15.81 4.40 -8.92
C ALA A 7 -15.95 5.42 -7.77
N TYR A 8 -15.18 6.52 -7.82
CA TYR A 8 -15.30 7.60 -6.84
C TYR A 8 -16.71 8.21 -6.84
N ASN A 9 -17.26 8.52 -8.02
CA ASN A 9 -18.60 9.12 -8.14
C ASN A 9 -19.68 8.21 -7.58
N VAL A 10 -19.60 6.90 -7.88
CA VAL A 10 -20.56 5.91 -7.36
C VAL A 10 -20.43 5.78 -5.83
N LEU A 11 -19.22 5.67 -5.31
CA LEU A 11 -18.98 5.57 -3.88
C LEU A 11 -19.45 6.82 -3.13
N LYS A 12 -19.22 8.01 -3.72
CA LYS A 12 -19.69 9.27 -3.17
C LYS A 12 -21.22 9.26 -3.02
N ALA A 13 -21.94 8.89 -4.07
CA ALA A 13 -23.41 8.82 -4.02
C ALA A 13 -23.90 7.85 -2.91
N ILE A 14 -23.24 6.69 -2.77
CA ILE A 14 -23.57 5.72 -1.71
C ILE A 14 -23.34 6.30 -0.31
N TYR A 15 -22.23 7.01 -0.08
CA TYR A 15 -21.96 7.64 1.21
C TYR A 15 -22.92 8.78 1.53
N GLU A 16 -23.30 9.59 0.51
CA GLU A 16 -24.29 10.66 0.66
C GLU A 16 -25.66 10.10 1.04
N GLU A 17 -26.12 9.04 0.37
CA GLU A 17 -27.37 8.34 0.73
C GLU A 17 -27.35 7.79 2.16
N ARG A 18 -26.20 7.40 2.66
CA ARG A 18 -26.03 6.93 4.04
C ARG A 18 -25.88 8.05 5.06
N GLY A 19 -25.97 9.31 4.64
CA GLY A 19 -25.94 10.47 5.53
C GLY A 19 -24.56 10.89 6.02
N TYR A 20 -23.49 10.48 5.35
CA TYR A 20 -22.14 10.97 5.66
C TYR A 20 -21.99 12.44 5.27
N ARG A 21 -21.16 13.17 6.01
CA ARG A 21 -20.90 14.57 5.68
C ARG A 21 -20.09 14.66 4.39
N THR A 22 -20.56 15.41 3.41
CA THR A 22 -19.95 15.55 2.08
C THR A 22 -18.43 15.81 2.13
N ARG A 23 -17.96 16.62 3.08
CA ARG A 23 -16.53 16.94 3.22
C ARG A 23 -15.67 15.81 3.80
N ASP A 24 -16.26 14.82 4.46
CA ASP A 24 -15.51 13.70 5.07
C ASP A 24 -15.45 12.51 4.10
N ILE A 25 -16.37 12.45 3.15
CA ILE A 25 -16.49 11.40 2.13
C ILE A 25 -15.23 11.24 1.27
N PRO A 26 -14.61 12.32 0.74
CA PRO A 26 -13.42 12.19 -0.10
C PRO A 26 -12.26 11.45 0.57
N GLN A 27 -11.98 11.77 1.81
CA GLN A 27 -10.92 11.10 2.56
C GLN A 27 -11.24 9.61 2.78
N LEU A 28 -12.48 9.29 3.17
CA LEU A 28 -12.91 7.91 3.38
C LEU A 28 -12.77 7.08 2.09
N ILE A 29 -13.18 7.63 0.95
CA ILE A 29 -13.09 6.94 -0.33
C ILE A 29 -11.65 6.69 -0.73
N LEU A 30 -10.79 7.72 -0.64
CA LEU A 30 -9.40 7.63 -1.09
C LEU A 30 -8.55 6.69 -0.21
N GLU A 31 -8.81 6.66 1.09
CA GLU A 31 -8.01 5.85 2.02
C GLU A 31 -8.50 4.42 2.16
N ASN A 32 -9.81 4.17 2.00
CA ASN A 32 -10.37 2.87 2.35
C ASN A 32 -11.02 2.10 1.18
N ASN A 33 -11.42 2.78 0.11
CA ASN A 33 -12.22 2.14 -0.93
C ASN A 33 -11.53 2.07 -2.29
N ILE A 34 -10.68 3.03 -2.62
CA ILE A 34 -10.04 3.08 -3.93
C ILE A 34 -8.60 2.60 -3.84
N PHE A 35 -8.32 1.54 -4.60
CA PHE A 35 -6.99 0.97 -4.77
C PHE A 35 -6.71 0.87 -6.26
N GLY A 36 -5.54 1.35 -6.68
CA GLY A 36 -5.11 1.32 -8.07
C GLY A 36 -3.70 0.76 -8.21
N LEU A 37 -3.51 -0.09 -9.20
CA LEU A 37 -2.22 -0.64 -9.57
C LEU A 37 -2.02 -0.48 -11.07
N ASP A 38 -0.94 0.16 -11.46
CA ASP A 38 -0.57 0.34 -12.86
C ASP A 38 0.87 -0.16 -13.11
N ILE A 39 1.18 -0.50 -14.35
CA ILE A 39 2.54 -0.85 -14.76
C ILE A 39 3.35 0.43 -15.03
N ASP A 40 2.69 1.48 -15.54
CA ASP A 40 3.33 2.75 -15.88
C ASP A 40 3.28 3.73 -14.70
N ASP A 41 4.46 4.21 -14.29
CA ASP A 41 4.62 5.20 -13.22
C ASP A 41 3.87 6.50 -13.51
N ARG A 42 3.88 6.94 -14.77
CA ARG A 42 3.20 8.18 -15.18
C ARG A 42 1.69 8.03 -15.15
N ALA A 43 1.19 6.87 -15.58
CA ALA A 43 -0.23 6.57 -15.53
C ALA A 43 -0.73 6.50 -14.09
N ALA A 44 0.02 5.88 -13.17
CA ALA A 44 -0.30 5.83 -11.75
C ALA A 44 -0.30 7.24 -11.13
N GLN A 45 0.74 8.06 -11.39
CA GLN A 45 0.83 9.43 -10.90
C GLN A 45 -0.31 10.31 -11.41
N LEU A 46 -0.63 10.22 -12.71
CA LEU A 46 -1.72 10.98 -13.31
C LEU A 46 -3.08 10.56 -12.74
N SER A 47 -3.28 9.26 -12.53
CA SER A 47 -4.50 8.74 -11.89
C SER A 47 -4.62 9.24 -10.45
N GLY A 48 -3.54 9.21 -9.68
CA GLY A 48 -3.51 9.76 -8.32
C GLY A 48 -3.81 11.25 -8.29
N PHE A 49 -3.22 12.03 -9.20
CA PHE A 49 -3.50 13.45 -9.33
C PHE A 49 -4.98 13.72 -9.68
N ALA A 50 -5.53 12.99 -10.65
CA ALA A 50 -6.94 13.13 -11.04
C ALA A 50 -7.88 12.85 -9.86
N MET A 51 -7.59 11.81 -9.06
CA MET A 51 -8.36 11.48 -7.85
C MET A 51 -8.29 12.57 -6.79
N LEU A 52 -7.11 13.17 -6.56
CA LEU A 52 -6.95 14.29 -5.63
C LEU A 52 -7.71 15.54 -6.10
N MET A 53 -7.68 15.82 -7.40
CA MET A 53 -8.42 16.95 -7.97
C MET A 53 -9.93 16.76 -7.84
N LEU A 54 -10.42 15.54 -8.05
CA LEU A 54 -11.83 15.20 -7.88
C LEU A 54 -12.25 15.34 -6.40
N ALA A 55 -11.48 14.78 -5.49
CA ALA A 55 -11.72 14.89 -4.06
C ALA A 55 -11.69 16.35 -3.55
N ARG A 56 -10.82 17.20 -4.13
CA ARG A 56 -10.74 18.62 -3.80
C ARG A 56 -11.97 19.42 -4.19
N GLN A 57 -12.75 18.97 -5.17
CA GLN A 57 -14.01 19.62 -5.51
C GLN A 57 -15.01 19.52 -4.37
N ASP A 58 -14.98 18.41 -3.63
CA ASP A 58 -15.87 18.14 -2.50
C ASP A 58 -15.30 18.64 -1.16
N ASP A 59 -13.98 18.52 -0.95
CA ASP A 59 -13.30 19.08 0.23
C ASP A 59 -12.07 19.91 -0.17
N ARG A 60 -12.22 21.24 -0.18
CA ARG A 60 -11.14 22.17 -0.53
C ARG A 60 -9.91 22.06 0.40
N ARG A 61 -10.07 21.52 1.60
CA ARG A 61 -9.00 21.39 2.61
C ARG A 61 -8.24 20.08 2.53
N ILE A 62 -8.62 19.18 1.62
CA ILE A 62 -7.98 17.86 1.50
C ILE A 62 -6.47 17.94 1.22
N LEU A 63 -6.01 19.02 0.59
CA LEU A 63 -4.61 19.28 0.28
C LEU A 63 -3.95 20.27 1.26
N SER A 64 -4.60 20.60 2.37
CA SER A 64 -4.04 21.54 3.35
C SER A 64 -2.84 20.93 4.10
N PRO A 65 -1.83 21.75 4.45
CA PRO A 65 -0.70 21.29 5.25
C PRO A 65 -1.18 20.64 6.56
N GLY A 66 -0.61 19.48 6.88
CA GLY A 66 -0.98 18.70 8.06
C GLY A 66 -2.18 17.75 7.90
N ARG A 67 -2.89 17.81 6.78
CA ARG A 67 -3.95 16.88 6.44
C ARG A 67 -3.52 16.01 5.26
N GLY A 68 -2.59 15.11 5.52
CA GLY A 68 -2.12 14.14 4.51
C GLY A 68 -3.18 13.09 4.24
N VAL A 69 -3.66 13.02 3.01
CA VAL A 69 -4.50 11.92 2.54
C VAL A 69 -3.62 10.87 1.88
N ARG A 70 -3.77 9.63 2.32
CA ARG A 70 -3.04 8.50 1.73
C ARG A 70 -3.78 7.99 0.51
N LEU A 71 -3.12 8.04 -0.63
CA LEU A 71 -3.61 7.38 -1.85
C LEU A 71 -3.09 5.95 -1.91
N ASN A 72 -3.95 5.02 -2.26
CA ASN A 72 -3.59 3.62 -2.50
C ASN A 72 -3.46 3.35 -4.02
N ILE A 73 -2.92 4.30 -4.75
CA ILE A 73 -2.65 4.19 -6.19
C ILE A 73 -1.14 4.14 -6.35
N VAL A 74 -0.65 3.02 -6.83
CA VAL A 74 0.78 2.73 -6.97
C VAL A 74 1.10 2.17 -8.33
N SER A 75 2.35 2.33 -8.76
CA SER A 75 2.87 1.62 -9.92
C SER A 75 3.71 0.43 -9.49
N LEU A 76 3.68 -0.62 -10.30
CA LEU A 76 4.57 -1.76 -10.14
C LEU A 76 6.02 -1.31 -10.29
N GLN A 77 6.85 -1.67 -9.33
CA GLN A 77 8.29 -1.44 -9.36
C GLN A 77 9.01 -2.77 -9.50
N GLU A 78 10.13 -2.74 -10.23
CA GLU A 78 11.03 -3.88 -10.25
C GLU A 78 11.67 -4.04 -8.88
N SER A 79 11.66 -5.25 -8.36
CA SER A 79 12.30 -5.55 -7.08
C SER A 79 13.82 -5.53 -7.24
N LYS A 80 14.47 -4.51 -6.69
CA LYS A 80 15.93 -4.41 -6.56
C LYS A 80 16.36 -4.43 -5.08
N LEU A 81 15.45 -4.85 -4.21
CA LEU A 81 15.64 -4.80 -2.77
C LEU A 81 16.48 -6.00 -2.29
N ASP A 82 17.41 -5.74 -1.39
CA ASP A 82 18.09 -6.82 -0.65
C ASP A 82 17.08 -7.49 0.30
N ILE A 83 16.96 -8.79 0.17
CA ILE A 83 16.04 -9.61 0.96
C ILE A 83 16.34 -9.47 2.45
N ALA A 84 17.61 -9.42 2.84
CA ALA A 84 18.01 -9.28 4.22
C ALA A 84 17.58 -7.93 4.82
N GLU A 85 17.68 -6.85 4.04
CA GLU A 85 17.23 -5.52 4.46
C GLU A 85 15.70 -5.46 4.61
N VAL A 86 14.95 -6.03 3.65
CA VAL A 86 13.49 -6.08 3.71
C VAL A 86 13.03 -6.92 4.90
N TRP A 87 13.67 -8.08 5.13
CA TRP A 87 13.33 -8.96 6.23
C TRP A 87 13.51 -8.30 7.59
N THR A 88 14.60 -7.58 7.79
CA THR A 88 14.84 -6.83 9.04
C THR A 88 13.85 -5.71 9.25
N LYS A 89 13.43 -5.01 8.19
CA LYS A 89 12.45 -3.92 8.27
C LYS A 89 11.02 -4.39 8.52
N LEU A 90 10.66 -5.59 8.07
CA LEU A 90 9.32 -6.12 8.25
C LEU A 90 9.03 -6.63 9.68
N ASN A 91 10.06 -6.76 10.54
CA ASN A 91 9.93 -7.09 11.97
C ASN A 91 8.96 -8.23 12.29
N PHE A 92 8.89 -9.25 11.45
CA PHE A 92 8.00 -10.41 11.70
C PHE A 92 8.28 -11.13 13.03
N HIS A 93 9.47 -10.89 13.61
CA HIS A 93 9.89 -11.54 14.87
C HIS A 93 9.40 -10.82 16.15
N GLN A 94 8.85 -9.61 16.06
CA GLN A 94 8.39 -8.91 17.27
C GLN A 94 7.05 -9.42 17.83
N GLN A 95 6.37 -10.32 17.16
CA GLN A 95 5.11 -10.89 17.65
C GLN A 95 5.28 -12.13 18.53
N VAL A 96 6.48 -12.70 18.63
CA VAL A 96 6.72 -13.88 19.45
C VAL A 96 7.49 -13.48 20.70
N GLN A 97 6.80 -13.56 21.84
CA GLN A 97 7.30 -13.49 23.21
C GLN A 97 7.54 -12.10 23.85
N ARG A 98 6.46 -11.39 24.13
CA ARG A 98 6.43 -10.55 25.33
C ARG A 98 6.30 -11.49 26.54
N GLY A 99 7.41 -11.71 27.27
CA GLY A 99 7.33 -12.36 28.58
C GLY A 99 8.34 -13.45 28.92
N SER A 100 9.39 -13.65 28.18
CA SER A 100 10.46 -14.59 28.57
C SER A 100 11.64 -13.85 29.18
N MET A 101 12.06 -14.28 30.36
CA MET A 101 13.19 -13.75 31.15
C MET A 101 14.56 -13.94 30.43
N GLY A 102 14.59 -14.56 29.25
CA GLY A 102 15.76 -14.74 28.38
C GLY A 102 16.09 -13.53 27.49
N ASP A 103 15.21 -12.55 27.40
CA ASP A 103 15.33 -11.44 26.43
C ASP A 103 16.32 -10.35 26.85
N MET A 104 16.84 -10.40 28.08
CA MET A 104 17.81 -9.42 28.59
C MET A 104 19.25 -9.63 28.07
N PHE A 105 19.54 -10.80 27.49
CA PHE A 105 20.87 -11.15 27.00
C PHE A 105 20.97 -11.32 25.47
N THR A 106 19.88 -11.21 24.74
CA THR A 106 19.84 -11.38 23.27
C THR A 106 19.60 -10.06 22.51
N GLN A 107 20.18 -8.96 22.99
CA GLN A 107 20.33 -7.73 22.19
C GLN A 107 21.46 -7.85 21.15
N GLY A 108 21.62 -9.00 20.54
CA GLY A 108 22.59 -9.23 19.50
C GLY A 108 21.93 -10.01 18.37
N THR A 109 21.69 -9.32 17.25
CA THR A 109 21.44 -9.93 15.95
C THR A 109 20.51 -11.16 16.03
N ALA A 110 19.21 -10.92 15.97
CA ALA A 110 18.29 -11.96 15.52
C ALA A 110 18.74 -12.36 14.12
N LEU A 111 19.58 -13.40 14.06
CA LEU A 111 19.95 -14.07 12.83
C LEU A 111 18.62 -14.38 12.13
N ALA A 112 18.41 -13.77 10.97
CA ALA A 112 17.22 -13.99 10.19
C ALA A 112 17.02 -15.50 10.06
N ASN A 113 15.94 -16.02 10.62
CA ASN A 113 15.64 -17.43 10.48
C ASN A 113 15.26 -17.68 9.01
N THR A 114 16.29 -17.95 8.20
CA THR A 114 16.19 -18.16 6.75
C THR A 114 15.40 -19.42 6.38
N ASP A 115 15.11 -20.27 7.36
CA ASP A 115 14.31 -21.47 7.18
C ASP A 115 12.81 -21.25 7.41
N SER A 116 12.42 -20.08 7.90
CA SER A 116 11.00 -19.78 8.12
C SER A 116 10.20 -19.78 6.81
N ALA A 117 8.93 -20.20 6.88
CA ALA A 117 8.05 -20.22 5.74
C ALA A 117 7.83 -18.81 5.18
N GLU A 118 7.77 -17.81 6.07
CA GLU A 118 7.61 -16.39 5.75
C GLU A 118 8.81 -15.84 4.97
N TYR A 119 10.04 -16.22 5.37
CA TYR A 119 11.24 -15.82 4.65
C TYR A 119 11.29 -16.41 3.24
N LYS A 120 10.97 -17.69 3.11
CA LYS A 120 10.89 -18.37 1.79
C LYS A 120 9.80 -17.78 0.90
N LEU A 121 8.66 -17.42 1.48
CA LEU A 121 7.59 -16.72 0.77
C LEU A 121 8.04 -15.34 0.30
N LEU A 122 8.69 -14.57 1.17
CA LEU A 122 9.24 -13.25 0.84
C LEU A 122 10.27 -13.34 -0.29
N MET A 123 11.23 -14.27 -0.19
CA MET A 123 12.19 -14.52 -1.25
C MET A 123 11.54 -14.80 -2.60
N ARG A 124 10.55 -15.71 -2.58
CA ARG A 124 9.83 -16.10 -3.81
C ARG A 124 9.07 -14.92 -4.39
N THR A 125 8.38 -14.15 -3.54
CA THR A 125 7.64 -12.96 -3.97
C THR A 125 8.57 -11.91 -4.56
N LEU A 126 9.67 -11.56 -3.90
CA LEU A 126 10.63 -10.58 -4.42
C LEU A 126 11.24 -11.02 -5.76
N ALA A 127 11.54 -12.31 -5.91
CA ALA A 127 12.05 -12.86 -7.18
C ALA A 127 11.03 -12.72 -8.32
N LEU A 128 9.74 -12.95 -8.05
CA LEU A 128 8.67 -12.76 -9.05
C LEU A 128 8.53 -11.30 -9.48
N PHE A 129 8.73 -10.36 -8.55
CA PHE A 129 8.63 -8.91 -8.85
C PHE A 129 9.88 -8.31 -9.49
N THR A 130 10.95 -9.09 -9.71
CA THR A 130 12.15 -8.63 -10.42
C THR A 130 11.83 -8.13 -11.83
N SER A 131 10.88 -8.76 -12.52
CA SER A 131 10.43 -8.39 -13.87
C SER A 131 9.00 -7.84 -13.88
N ALA A 132 8.57 -7.17 -12.82
CA ALA A 132 7.18 -6.72 -12.65
C ALA A 132 6.71 -5.79 -13.77
N LYS A 133 7.57 -4.89 -14.26
CA LYS A 133 7.22 -3.97 -15.36
C LYS A 133 7.07 -4.66 -16.71
N THR A 134 7.76 -5.78 -16.91
CA THR A 134 7.75 -6.50 -18.20
C THR A 134 6.65 -7.56 -18.23
N LEU A 135 6.42 -8.25 -17.12
CA LEU A 135 5.54 -9.42 -17.05
C LEU A 135 4.44 -9.27 -15.98
N GLY A 136 4.14 -8.05 -15.55
CA GLY A 136 3.27 -7.78 -14.40
C GLY A 136 1.91 -8.49 -14.43
N SER A 137 1.26 -8.55 -15.59
CA SER A 137 -0.04 -9.23 -15.73
C SER A 137 0.04 -10.76 -15.67
N LEU A 138 1.23 -11.33 -15.78
CA LEU A 138 1.49 -12.78 -15.76
C LEU A 138 2.04 -13.26 -14.41
N ILE A 139 2.29 -12.33 -13.48
CA ILE A 139 2.79 -12.66 -12.15
C ILE A 139 1.67 -13.32 -11.36
N GLN A 140 1.86 -14.57 -10.99
CA GLN A 140 1.00 -15.28 -10.05
C GLN A 140 1.65 -15.20 -8.67
N VAL A 141 1.02 -14.45 -7.78
CA VAL A 141 1.47 -14.33 -6.37
C VAL A 141 1.07 -15.60 -5.64
N PRO A 142 2.00 -16.25 -4.92
CA PRO A 142 1.74 -17.51 -4.21
C PRO A 142 0.80 -17.34 -3.02
#